data_b6f65c1f4a1f86ad239e153461137ea0
#
_entry.id   b6f65c1f4a1f86ad239e153461137ea0
#
_cell.length_a   1.000
_cell.length_b   1.000
_cell.length_c   1.000
_cell.angle_alpha   90.00
_cell.angle_beta   90.00
_cell.angle_gamma   90.00
#
_symmetry.space_group_name_H-M   'P 1'
#
loop_
_entity.id
_entity.type
_entity.pdbx_description
1 polymer ?
#
loop_
_entity_poly.entity_id
_entity_poly.type
_entity_poly.pdbx_seq_one_letter_code
_entity_poly.pdbx_strand_id
1 'polypeptide(L)'
;MEDLSNYRKSYDKSELLETTIPEDPINLFNRWFHEVEDFGGVDEVNAMTVSTIGLDGFPKARVVLLKKYTFEGFIFYTNYICIWF
;
A
#
# COMPACT_ATOMS: atom_id res chain seq x y z
N MET A 1 -7.07 -31.39 0.25
CA MET A 1 -6.85 -29.94 0.43
C MET A 1 -6.47 -29.68 1.88
N GLU A 2 -5.64 -28.71 2.10
CA GLU A 2 -5.17 -28.39 3.43
C GLU A 2 -6.09 -27.35 4.10
N ASP A 3 -6.21 -27.47 5.41
CA ASP A 3 -6.89 -26.47 6.22
C ASP A 3 -5.84 -25.51 6.76
N LEU A 4 -5.92 -24.24 6.35
CA LEU A 4 -4.97 -23.21 6.70
C LEU A 4 -5.40 -22.37 7.91
N SER A 5 -6.47 -22.77 8.59
CA SER A 5 -7.02 -22.03 9.73
C SER A 5 -6.01 -21.79 10.84
N ASN A 6 -5.03 -22.70 10.97
CA ASN A 6 -4.03 -22.63 12.03
C ASN A 6 -2.80 -21.77 11.67
N TYR A 7 -2.77 -21.21 10.46
CA TYR A 7 -1.66 -20.36 10.03
C TYR A 7 -1.75 -18.95 10.60
N ARG A 8 -2.49 -18.80 11.62
CA ARG A 8 -2.71 -17.52 12.27
C ARG A 8 -1.50 -17.11 13.09
N LYS A 9 -1.06 -15.88 12.92
CA LYS A 9 0.03 -15.29 13.69
C LYS A 9 -0.51 -14.20 14.62
N SER A 10 0.14 -14.03 15.75
CA SER A 10 -0.12 -12.90 16.61
C SER A 10 0.57 -11.67 16.08
N TYR A 11 -0.13 -10.54 15.98
CA TYR A 11 0.38 -9.30 15.45
C TYR A 11 0.52 -8.27 16.56
N ASP A 12 1.34 -8.60 17.55
CA ASP A 12 1.51 -7.79 18.75
C ASP A 12 2.87 -7.07 18.83
N LYS A 13 3.66 -7.09 17.74
CA LYS A 13 4.99 -6.49 17.73
C LYS A 13 4.97 -4.97 17.77
N SER A 14 3.92 -4.37 17.27
CA SER A 14 3.77 -2.92 17.29
C SER A 14 2.30 -2.56 17.29
N GLU A 15 2.01 -1.37 17.80
CA GLU A 15 0.64 -0.84 17.87
C GLU A 15 0.58 0.52 17.21
N LEU A 16 -0.56 0.80 16.59
CA LEU A 16 -0.87 2.13 16.09
C LEU A 16 -1.62 2.87 17.19
N LEU A 17 -0.91 3.77 17.87
CA LEU A 17 -1.48 4.52 18.98
C LEU A 17 -1.88 5.92 18.51
N GLU A 18 -3.05 6.38 18.92
CA GLU A 18 -3.53 7.71 18.58
C GLU A 18 -2.57 8.81 19.05
N THR A 19 -1.90 8.58 20.17
CA THR A 19 -0.95 9.55 20.72
C THR A 19 0.31 9.74 19.88
N THR A 20 0.62 8.78 19.00
CA THR A 20 1.81 8.83 18.16
C THR A 20 1.50 9.06 16.68
N ILE A 21 0.23 9.20 16.33
CA ILE A 21 -0.19 9.44 14.95
C ILE A 21 -0.05 10.93 14.63
N PRO A 22 0.68 11.32 13.57
CA PRO A 22 0.68 12.71 13.11
C PRO A 22 -0.71 13.14 12.64
N GLU A 23 -1.00 14.43 12.71
CA GLU A 23 -2.28 14.97 12.24
C GLU A 23 -2.45 14.78 10.72
N ASP A 24 -1.35 14.95 9.95
CA ASP A 24 -1.39 14.79 8.51
C ASP A 24 -1.08 13.33 8.17
N PRO A 25 -2.00 12.62 7.48
CA PRO A 25 -1.77 11.22 7.12
C PRO A 25 -0.56 11.01 6.22
N ILE A 26 -0.16 12.00 5.43
CA ILE A 26 1.03 11.87 4.57
C ILE A 26 2.30 11.80 5.44
N ASN A 27 2.34 12.49 6.57
CA ASN A 27 3.46 12.37 7.48
C ASN A 27 3.58 10.96 8.04
N LEU A 28 2.46 10.33 8.37
CA LEU A 28 2.46 8.94 8.84
C LEU A 28 2.90 7.99 7.71
N PHE A 29 2.39 8.21 6.50
CA PHE A 29 2.80 7.43 5.34
C PHE A 29 4.32 7.56 5.11
N ASN A 30 4.85 8.76 5.20
CA ASN A 30 6.28 9.01 5.01
C ASN A 30 7.11 8.22 6.02
N ARG A 31 6.69 8.20 7.29
CA ARG A 31 7.36 7.44 8.32
C ARG A 31 7.32 5.94 8.03
N TRP A 32 6.15 5.43 7.67
CA TRP A 32 5.99 4.00 7.35
C TRP A 32 6.81 3.61 6.13
N PHE A 33 6.83 4.45 5.11
CA PHE A 33 7.60 4.19 3.90
C PHE A 33 9.09 4.02 4.24
N HIS A 34 9.62 4.92 5.04
CA HIS A 34 11.03 4.85 5.43
C HIS A 34 11.32 3.66 6.36
N GLU A 35 10.39 3.29 7.21
CA GLU A 35 10.54 2.09 8.04
C GLU A 35 10.65 0.83 7.19
N VAL A 36 9.82 0.71 6.16
CA VAL A 36 9.87 -0.44 5.25
C VAL A 36 11.17 -0.43 4.45
N GLU A 37 11.58 0.73 3.99
CA GLU A 37 12.84 0.90 3.25
C GLU A 37 14.04 0.49 4.11
N ASP A 38 14.07 0.94 5.35
CA ASP A 38 15.16 0.62 6.28
C ASP A 38 15.17 -0.84 6.69
N PHE A 39 14.01 -1.49 6.72
CA PHE A 39 13.90 -2.91 7.02
C PHE A 39 14.64 -3.76 5.98
N GLY A 40 14.64 -3.34 4.71
CA GLY A 40 15.42 -3.99 3.66
C GLY A 40 14.90 -5.33 3.18
N GLY A 41 13.70 -5.73 3.59
CA GLY A 41 13.11 -7.00 3.20
C GLY A 41 12.25 -6.96 1.96
N VAL A 42 12.21 -5.81 1.27
CA VAL A 42 11.35 -5.61 0.10
C VAL A 42 12.20 -5.07 -1.04
N ASP A 43 12.11 -5.71 -2.22
CA ASP A 43 12.90 -5.32 -3.38
C ASP A 43 12.47 -3.97 -3.95
N GLU A 44 11.16 -3.76 -4.08
CA GLU A 44 10.60 -2.52 -4.59
C GLU A 44 9.62 -1.96 -3.56
N VAL A 45 10.13 -1.12 -2.67
CA VAL A 45 9.34 -0.56 -1.58
C VAL A 45 8.23 0.36 -2.10
N ASN A 46 8.40 0.93 -3.29
CA ASN A 46 7.42 1.83 -3.90
C ASN A 46 6.38 1.12 -4.78
N ALA A 47 6.41 -0.21 -4.85
CA ALA A 47 5.36 -0.96 -5.54
C ALA A 47 4.08 -0.93 -4.72
N MET A 48 2.98 -0.68 -5.38
CA MET A 48 1.67 -0.61 -4.71
C MET A 48 0.57 -1.11 -5.66
N THR A 49 -0.56 -1.46 -5.08
CA THR A 49 -1.73 -1.89 -5.84
C THR A 49 -2.75 -0.76 -5.86
N VAL A 50 -3.19 -0.40 -7.06
CA VAL A 50 -4.28 0.57 -7.23
C VAL A 50 -5.53 -0.19 -7.62
N SER A 51 -6.61 0.06 -6.90
CA SER A 51 -7.91 -0.55 -7.16
C SER A 51 -8.91 0.52 -7.57
N THR A 52 -9.60 0.28 -8.68
CA THR A 52 -10.59 1.22 -9.21
C THR A 52 -11.83 0.47 -9.66
N ILE A 53 -12.91 1.20 -9.90
CA ILE A 53 -14.12 0.64 -10.46
C ILE A 53 -14.06 0.76 -11.99
N GLY A 54 -14.17 -0.37 -12.68
CA GLY A 54 -14.15 -0.39 -14.13
C GLY A 54 -15.45 0.09 -14.73
N LEU A 55 -15.46 0.32 -16.05
CA LEU A 55 -16.65 0.75 -16.77
C LEU A 55 -17.77 -0.28 -16.71
N ASP A 56 -17.42 -1.55 -16.50
CA ASP A 56 -18.38 -2.64 -16.35
C ASP A 56 -18.95 -2.76 -14.93
N GLY A 57 -18.57 -1.86 -14.03
CA GLY A 57 -19.02 -1.85 -12.64
C GLY A 57 -18.27 -2.78 -11.72
N PHE A 58 -17.29 -3.51 -12.21
CA PHE A 58 -16.50 -4.42 -11.39
C PHE A 58 -15.18 -3.77 -10.96
N PRO A 59 -14.68 -4.14 -9.76
CA PRO A 59 -13.40 -3.62 -9.31
C PRO A 59 -12.25 -4.18 -10.15
N LYS A 60 -11.28 -3.32 -10.43
CA LYS A 60 -10.07 -3.67 -11.15
C LYS A 60 -8.89 -3.29 -10.28
N ALA A 61 -7.82 -4.08 -10.32
CA ALA A 61 -6.63 -3.81 -9.55
C ALA A 61 -5.40 -4.00 -10.43
N ARG A 62 -4.38 -3.20 -10.17
CA ARG A 62 -3.12 -3.29 -10.90
C ARG A 62 -1.98 -2.84 -10.00
N VAL A 63 -0.79 -3.38 -10.26
CA VAL A 63 0.42 -2.97 -9.55
C VAL A 63 1.05 -1.81 -10.32
N VAL A 64 1.35 -0.75 -9.61
CA VAL A 64 2.04 0.41 -10.16
C VAL A 64 3.20 0.78 -9.24
N LEU A 65 4.12 1.60 -9.74
CA LEU A 65 5.23 2.09 -8.93
C LEU A 65 4.94 3.54 -8.53
N LEU A 66 4.94 3.79 -7.24
CA LEU A 66 4.81 5.14 -6.72
C LEU A 66 6.04 5.94 -7.13
N LYS A 67 5.84 7.07 -7.79
CA LYS A 67 6.95 7.91 -8.29
C LYS A 67 7.25 9.06 -7.35
N LYS A 68 6.23 9.61 -6.71
CA LYS A 68 6.39 10.75 -5.83
C LYS A 68 5.16 10.85 -4.94
N TYR A 69 5.35 11.32 -3.73
CA TYR A 69 4.23 11.69 -2.88
C TYR A 69 4.52 13.04 -2.22
N THR A 70 3.47 13.82 -2.08
CA THR A 70 3.50 15.13 -1.43
C THR A 70 2.29 15.24 -0.53
N PHE A 71 2.17 16.36 0.19
CA PHE A 71 0.99 16.60 1.00
C PHE A 71 -0.29 16.72 0.15
N GLU A 72 -0.15 16.87 -1.17
CA GLU A 72 -1.30 16.91 -2.08
C GLU A 72 -1.74 15.52 -2.54
N GLY A 73 -0.87 14.51 -2.47
CA GLY A 73 -1.24 13.17 -2.86
C GLY A 73 -0.11 12.32 -3.41
N PHE A 74 -0.49 11.29 -4.13
CA PHE A 74 0.42 10.28 -4.66
C PHE A 74 0.46 10.37 -6.17
N ILE A 75 1.67 10.27 -6.74
CA ILE A 75 1.88 10.35 -8.19
C ILE A 75 2.44 9.02 -8.67
N PHE A 76 1.77 8.44 -9.64
CA PHE A 76 2.23 7.24 -10.32
C PHE A 76 1.86 7.33 -11.80
N TYR A 77 2.57 6.56 -12.63
CA TYR A 77 2.29 6.50 -14.04
C TYR A 77 1.71 5.14 -14.39
N THR A 78 0.68 5.14 -15.22
CA THR A 78 0.04 3.91 -15.65
C THR A 78 -0.47 4.08 -17.08
N ASN A 79 -0.69 2.96 -17.74
CA ASN A 79 -1.29 2.95 -19.07
C ASN A 79 -2.81 3.00 -18.92
N TYR A 80 -3.40 4.16 -19.22
CA TYR A 80 -4.83 4.36 -19.03
C TYR A 80 -5.67 3.68 -20.12
N ILE A 81 -5.04 3.18 -21.18
CA ILE A 81 -5.73 2.46 -22.25
C ILE A 81 -5.80 0.98 -21.94
N CYS A 82 -5.05 0.48 -20.97
CA CYS A 82 -5.04 -0.94 -20.63
C CYS A 82 -6.41 -1.44 -20.20
N ILE A 83 -6.74 -2.64 -20.68
CA ILE A 83 -7.90 -3.38 -20.19
C ILE A 83 -7.44 -4.30 -19.08
N TRP A 84 -8.06 -4.16 -17.92
CA TRP A 84 -7.67 -4.92 -16.74
C TRP A 84 -8.76 -5.90 -16.34
N PHE A 85 -8.37 -7.04 -15.86
CA PHE A 85 -9.31 -8.09 -15.47
C PHE A 85 -9.07 -8.55 -14.06
#